data_141f9e57e5f81efab4ba6085316e689d
#
_entry.id   141f9e57e5f81efab4ba6085316e689d
#
_cell.length_a   1.000
_cell.length_b   1.000
_cell.length_c   1.000
_cell.angle_alpha   90.00
_cell.angle_beta   90.00
_cell.angle_gamma   90.00
#
_symmetry.space_group_name_H-M   'P 1'
#
loop_
_entity.id
_entity.type
_entity.pdbx_description
1 polymer ?
#
loop_
_entity_poly.entity_id
_entity_poly.type
_entity_poly.pdbx_seq_one_letter_code
_entity_poly.pdbx_strand_id
1 'polypeptide(L)'
;MEGIILKAISGFYYVDGGDGVLVACRGRGKFRHQRITPLVGDKVIFTPLDNGAGILDEILPRRNEFQRPAVANIDQLVVIASGAIPVTDPFLIDRVVSIAEGRNCQPVICINKCDLDAAEELYQTYRAAGFPTLRVSAETGEGKVSAFTGNSGVGKSSILNALEPGFRLQVGEVSDKLGRGRHTTRHVELFRLRSGAIVADTPGFSSFDTEEIELRRPEELQYTFREFAPYLEQCRFTGCSHVKEKGCAVLAAVKAGEIAPSRHASYVRLYQQAKEVPEWERK
;
A
#
# COMPACT_ATOMS: atom_id res chain seq x y z
N MET A 1 13.86 -0.06 -26.52
CA MET A 1 14.59 0.01 -25.24
C MET A 1 13.66 -0.44 -24.13
N GLU A 2 14.16 -1.03 -23.06
CA GLU A 2 13.37 -1.27 -21.85
C GLU A 2 13.44 -0.08 -20.92
N GLY A 3 12.35 0.15 -20.15
CA GLY A 3 12.29 1.22 -19.16
C GLY A 3 11.14 1.04 -18.18
N ILE A 4 11.03 1.98 -17.24
CA ILE A 4 9.98 2.01 -16.21
C ILE A 4 9.22 3.34 -16.34
N ILE A 5 7.89 3.28 -16.30
CA ILE A 5 7.06 4.49 -16.25
C ILE A 5 7.16 5.08 -14.84
N LEU A 6 7.79 6.25 -14.69
CA LEU A 6 7.89 6.95 -13.41
C LEU A 6 6.75 7.94 -13.18
N LYS A 7 6.11 8.42 -14.26
CA LYS A 7 5.04 9.43 -14.18
C LYS A 7 4.07 9.30 -15.35
N ALA A 8 2.78 9.57 -15.10
CA ALA A 8 1.74 9.59 -16.13
C ALA A 8 0.89 10.86 -15.98
N ILE A 9 0.88 11.73 -17.00
CA ILE A 9 0.12 12.98 -16.99
C ILE A 9 -0.47 13.22 -18.37
N SER A 10 -1.77 13.50 -18.43
CA SER A 10 -2.47 13.95 -19.66
C SER A 10 -2.21 13.09 -20.90
N GLY A 11 -2.09 11.76 -20.70
CA GLY A 11 -1.85 10.81 -21.80
C GLY A 11 -0.39 10.70 -22.25
N PHE A 12 0.52 11.34 -21.55
CA PHE A 12 1.96 11.13 -21.67
C PHE A 12 2.49 10.25 -20.52
N TYR A 13 3.42 9.36 -20.87
CA TYR A 13 4.10 8.46 -19.98
C TYR A 13 5.58 8.78 -19.96
N TYR A 14 6.10 9.19 -18.81
CA TYR A 14 7.51 9.54 -18.65
C TYR A 14 8.27 8.28 -18.24
N VAL A 15 9.10 7.81 -19.15
CA VAL A 15 9.84 6.53 -19.04
C VAL A 15 11.28 6.81 -18.74
N ASP A 16 11.81 6.16 -17.71
CA ASP A 16 13.25 6.08 -17.40
C ASP A 16 13.84 4.81 -18.01
N GLY A 17 14.78 4.97 -18.94
CA GLY A 17 15.53 3.88 -19.57
C GLY A 17 16.71 3.36 -18.73
N GLY A 18 16.90 3.89 -17.51
CA GLY A 18 17.98 3.49 -16.60
C GLY A 18 19.17 4.44 -16.56
N ASP A 19 19.20 5.47 -17.42
CA ASP A 19 20.22 6.53 -17.47
C ASP A 19 19.82 7.79 -16.66
N GLY A 20 18.64 7.77 -16.04
CA GLY A 20 18.08 8.89 -15.27
C GLY A 20 17.46 9.98 -16.16
N VAL A 21 17.42 9.81 -17.47
CA VAL A 21 16.77 10.73 -18.41
C VAL A 21 15.35 10.27 -18.68
N LEU A 22 14.37 11.14 -18.40
CA LEU A 22 12.96 10.85 -18.64
C LEU A 22 12.59 11.15 -20.09
N VAL A 23 12.13 10.14 -20.81
CA VAL A 23 11.60 10.26 -22.18
C VAL A 23 10.07 10.35 -22.10
N ALA A 24 9.50 11.44 -22.63
CA ALA A 24 8.05 11.64 -22.71
C ALA A 24 7.45 10.81 -23.86
N CYS A 25 6.83 9.67 -23.52
CA CYS A 25 6.27 8.73 -24.48
C CYS A 25 4.76 8.89 -24.64
N ARG A 26 4.25 8.61 -25.84
CA ARG A 26 2.83 8.38 -26.10
C ARG A 26 2.55 6.91 -26.33
N GLY A 27 1.44 6.41 -25.77
CA GLY A 27 0.99 5.04 -26.00
C GLY A 27 0.51 4.79 -27.42
N ARG A 28 0.86 3.64 -28.01
CA ARG A 28 0.29 3.21 -29.28
C ARG A 28 -1.23 2.99 -29.18
N GLY A 29 -1.94 3.18 -30.27
CA GLY A 29 -3.40 2.99 -30.36
C GLY A 29 -3.86 1.56 -29.97
N LYS A 30 -2.99 0.56 -30.09
CA LYS A 30 -3.30 -0.83 -29.68
C LYS A 30 -3.70 -0.97 -28.21
N PHE A 31 -3.16 -0.15 -27.30
CA PHE A 31 -3.53 -0.21 -25.88
C PHE A 31 -5.01 0.13 -25.65
N ARG A 32 -5.55 1.09 -26.42
CA ARG A 32 -6.99 1.42 -26.38
C ARG A 32 -7.85 0.26 -26.89
N HIS A 33 -7.42 -0.41 -27.97
CA HIS A 33 -8.15 -1.56 -28.50
C HIS A 33 -8.12 -2.76 -27.53
N GLN A 34 -7.03 -2.97 -26.84
CA GLN A 34 -6.86 -4.02 -25.86
C GLN A 34 -7.44 -3.66 -24.47
N ARG A 35 -7.96 -2.44 -24.30
CA ARG A 35 -8.44 -1.90 -23.01
C ARG A 35 -7.39 -1.97 -21.90
N ILE A 36 -6.11 -1.86 -22.25
CA ILE A 36 -5.01 -1.83 -21.30
C ILE A 36 -4.59 -0.37 -21.09
N THR A 37 -4.60 0.06 -19.83
CA THR A 37 -4.09 1.38 -19.44
C THR A 37 -2.69 1.24 -18.89
N PRO A 38 -1.68 1.93 -19.46
CA PRO A 38 -0.35 1.96 -18.85
C PRO A 38 -0.41 2.64 -17.48
N LEU A 39 0.28 2.07 -16.49
CA LEU A 39 0.33 2.54 -15.12
C LEU A 39 1.74 3.02 -14.75
N VAL A 40 1.80 3.90 -13.77
CA VAL A 40 3.07 4.24 -13.10
C VAL A 40 3.63 2.96 -12.46
N GLY A 41 4.93 2.67 -12.66
CA GLY A 41 5.56 1.42 -12.24
C GLY A 41 5.55 0.30 -13.29
N ASP A 42 4.86 0.46 -14.42
CA ASP A 42 4.95 -0.51 -15.51
C ASP A 42 6.36 -0.60 -16.08
N LYS A 43 6.84 -1.82 -16.26
CA LYS A 43 7.99 -2.11 -17.11
C LYS A 43 7.52 -2.14 -18.56
N VAL A 44 8.23 -1.45 -19.43
CA VAL A 44 7.77 -1.18 -20.79
C VAL A 44 8.90 -1.32 -21.81
N ILE A 45 8.51 -1.63 -23.06
CA ILE A 45 9.35 -1.42 -24.23
C ILE A 45 8.93 -0.10 -24.86
N PHE A 46 9.91 0.77 -25.17
CA PHE A 46 9.65 2.04 -25.81
C PHE A 46 10.72 2.36 -26.86
N THR A 47 10.36 3.17 -27.85
CA THR A 47 11.24 3.65 -28.91
C THR A 47 11.41 5.16 -28.74
N PRO A 48 12.63 5.63 -28.39
CA PRO A 48 12.93 7.08 -28.44
C PRO A 48 12.91 7.59 -29.88
N LEU A 49 12.53 8.84 -30.05
CA LEU A 49 12.50 9.56 -31.32
C LEU A 49 13.56 10.67 -31.33
N ASP A 50 13.99 11.09 -32.50
CA ASP A 50 15.04 12.10 -32.70
C ASP A 50 14.73 13.47 -32.06
N ASN A 51 13.47 13.74 -31.80
CA ASN A 51 12.99 15.00 -31.17
C ASN A 51 12.92 14.95 -29.62
N GLY A 52 13.50 13.91 -28.99
CA GLY A 52 13.50 13.74 -27.54
C GLY A 52 12.18 13.19 -26.96
N ALA A 53 11.16 12.94 -27.80
CA ALA A 53 9.95 12.23 -27.41
C ALA A 53 10.12 10.72 -27.58
N GLY A 54 9.09 9.92 -27.23
CA GLY A 54 9.13 8.46 -27.41
C GLY A 54 7.76 7.87 -27.73
N ILE A 55 7.76 6.63 -28.14
CA ILE A 55 6.58 5.81 -28.35
C ILE A 55 6.62 4.63 -27.39
N LEU A 56 5.56 4.45 -26.62
CA LEU A 56 5.36 3.27 -25.77
C LEU A 56 4.89 2.13 -26.67
N ASP A 57 5.72 1.11 -26.83
CA ASP A 57 5.45 0.00 -27.74
C ASP A 57 4.77 -1.16 -27.07
N GLU A 58 5.18 -1.52 -25.84
CA GLU A 58 4.68 -2.68 -25.11
C GLU A 58 4.72 -2.46 -23.62
N ILE A 59 3.76 -3.06 -22.90
CA ILE A 59 3.75 -3.17 -21.44
C ILE A 59 4.11 -4.61 -21.11
N LEU A 60 5.18 -4.81 -20.34
CA LEU A 60 5.60 -6.13 -19.90
C LEU A 60 4.65 -6.68 -18.82
N PRO A 61 4.60 -8.01 -18.60
CA PRO A 61 3.73 -8.61 -17.60
C PRO A 61 3.90 -7.98 -16.23
N ARG A 62 2.78 -7.59 -15.63
CA ARG A 62 2.74 -7.05 -14.28
C ARG A 62 2.83 -8.16 -13.26
N ARG A 63 3.63 -7.96 -12.20
CA ARG A 63 3.61 -8.83 -11.01
C ARG A 63 2.39 -8.56 -10.14
N ASN A 64 2.06 -7.29 -9.96
CA ASN A 64 0.88 -6.79 -9.28
C ASN A 64 0.45 -5.43 -9.83
N GLU A 65 -0.79 -5.05 -9.54
CA GLU A 65 -1.31 -3.73 -9.84
C GLU A 65 -2.30 -3.29 -8.77
N PHE A 66 -2.39 -1.98 -8.57
CA PHE A 66 -3.34 -1.32 -7.68
C PHE A 66 -4.15 -0.32 -8.50
N GLN A 67 -5.45 -0.22 -8.25
CA GLN A 67 -6.31 0.71 -9.00
C GLN A 67 -6.31 2.11 -8.39
N ARG A 68 -6.20 2.17 -7.07
CA ARG A 68 -6.16 3.43 -6.31
C ARG A 68 -5.13 3.31 -5.19
N PRO A 69 -4.02 3.98 -5.37
CA PRO A 69 -3.56 4.70 -6.55
C PRO A 69 -3.25 3.76 -7.71
N ALA A 70 -3.38 4.27 -8.94
CA ALA A 70 -3.12 3.51 -10.16
C ALA A 70 -1.61 3.29 -10.35
N VAL A 71 -1.08 2.18 -9.80
CA VAL A 71 0.34 1.80 -9.83
C VAL A 71 0.51 0.32 -10.07
N ALA A 72 1.65 -0.08 -10.63
CA ALA A 72 2.01 -1.47 -10.90
C ALA A 72 3.41 -1.83 -10.41
N ASN A 73 3.66 -3.12 -10.25
CA ASN A 73 4.97 -3.70 -9.94
C ASN A 73 5.58 -3.19 -8.62
N ILE A 74 4.76 -2.99 -7.61
CA ILE A 74 5.18 -2.56 -6.28
C ILE A 74 5.74 -3.75 -5.49
N ASP A 75 6.98 -3.64 -5.01
CA ASP A 75 7.66 -4.66 -4.20
C ASP A 75 7.17 -4.62 -2.75
N GLN A 76 7.14 -3.41 -2.18
CA GLN A 76 6.81 -3.18 -0.77
C GLN A 76 5.77 -2.07 -0.63
N LEU A 77 4.80 -2.30 0.25
CA LEU A 77 3.82 -1.29 0.65
C LEU A 77 4.08 -0.91 2.11
N VAL A 78 4.64 0.28 2.32
CA VAL A 78 4.89 0.75 3.67
C VAL A 78 3.70 1.53 4.20
N VAL A 79 3.09 1.00 5.23
CA VAL A 79 1.96 1.58 5.93
C VAL A 79 2.49 2.49 7.03
N ILE A 80 2.32 3.80 6.88
CA ILE A 80 2.69 4.75 7.92
C ILE A 80 1.52 4.94 8.86
N ALA A 81 1.77 4.65 10.13
CA ALA A 81 0.84 4.77 11.24
C ALA A 81 1.37 5.76 12.29
N SER A 82 0.56 6.14 13.25
CA SER A 82 0.97 6.95 14.39
C SER A 82 0.11 6.63 15.61
N GLY A 83 0.72 6.51 16.78
CA GLY A 83 0.04 6.50 18.09
C GLY A 83 -0.36 7.91 18.55
N ALA A 84 0.40 8.94 18.12
CA ALA A 84 0.09 10.34 18.38
C ALA A 84 -0.88 10.93 17.33
N ILE A 85 -1.46 12.09 17.64
CA ILE A 85 -2.46 12.75 16.78
C ILE A 85 -1.86 13.13 15.41
N PRO A 86 -2.55 12.79 14.30
CA PRO A 86 -3.77 11.98 14.22
C PRO A 86 -3.48 10.49 14.48
N VAL A 87 -4.15 9.91 15.48
CA VAL A 87 -4.00 8.49 15.81
C VAL A 87 -4.55 7.63 14.66
N THR A 88 -3.80 6.61 14.29
CA THR A 88 -4.20 5.70 13.21
C THR A 88 -5.07 4.57 13.78
N ASP A 89 -6.29 4.40 13.22
CA ASP A 89 -7.15 3.26 13.53
C ASP A 89 -6.46 1.96 13.06
N PRO A 90 -6.21 0.97 13.94
CA PRO A 90 -5.61 -0.31 13.56
C PRO A 90 -6.36 -1.02 12.42
N PHE A 91 -7.67 -0.87 12.35
CA PHE A 91 -8.47 -1.43 11.25
C PHE A 91 -8.02 -0.93 9.87
N LEU A 92 -7.61 0.33 9.75
CA LEU A 92 -7.10 0.87 8.48
C LEU A 92 -5.76 0.24 8.10
N ILE A 93 -4.88 -0.02 9.07
CA ILE A 93 -3.63 -0.72 8.84
C ILE A 93 -3.92 -2.15 8.38
N ASP A 94 -4.78 -2.87 9.09
CA ASP A 94 -5.15 -4.26 8.81
C ASP A 94 -5.75 -4.42 7.41
N ARG A 95 -6.57 -3.47 7.00
CA ARG A 95 -7.16 -3.43 5.67
C ARG A 95 -6.12 -3.25 4.57
N VAL A 96 -5.19 -2.30 4.75
CA VAL A 96 -4.10 -2.06 3.80
C VAL A 96 -3.17 -3.26 3.69
N VAL A 97 -2.82 -3.84 4.83
CA VAL A 97 -2.01 -5.05 4.92
C VAL A 97 -2.67 -6.21 4.19
N SER A 98 -3.97 -6.45 4.42
CA SER A 98 -4.73 -7.50 3.72
C SER A 98 -4.73 -7.30 2.20
N ILE A 99 -4.85 -6.07 1.70
CA ILE A 99 -4.77 -5.75 0.27
C ILE A 99 -3.37 -6.04 -0.27
N ALA A 100 -2.31 -5.63 0.45
CA ALA A 100 -0.93 -5.86 0.04
C ALA A 100 -0.61 -7.37 -0.05
N GLU A 101 -0.95 -8.15 0.98
CA GLU A 101 -0.80 -9.61 0.99
C GLU A 101 -1.53 -10.24 -0.19
N GLY A 102 -2.76 -9.82 -0.40
CA GLY A 102 -3.55 -10.29 -1.50
C GLY A 102 -3.02 -9.96 -2.89
N ARG A 103 -2.12 -9.01 -3.02
CA ARG A 103 -1.47 -8.59 -4.27
C ARG A 103 -0.02 -9.05 -4.37
N ASN A 104 0.45 -9.94 -3.50
CA ASN A 104 1.86 -10.36 -3.42
C ASN A 104 2.81 -9.16 -3.30
N CYS A 105 2.41 -8.16 -2.52
CA CYS A 105 3.19 -6.98 -2.20
C CYS A 105 3.53 -7.05 -0.71
N GLN A 106 4.80 -6.94 -0.35
CA GLN A 106 5.23 -7.07 1.05
C GLN A 106 4.81 -5.86 1.88
N PRO A 107 3.91 -5.98 2.88
CA PRO A 107 3.61 -4.88 3.77
C PRO A 107 4.72 -4.69 4.80
N VAL A 108 5.01 -3.41 5.08
CA VAL A 108 5.91 -2.96 6.14
C VAL A 108 5.19 -1.93 6.98
N ILE A 109 5.18 -2.07 8.29
CA ILE A 109 4.50 -1.13 9.19
C ILE A 109 5.53 -0.13 9.72
N CYS A 110 5.29 1.15 9.49
CA CYS A 110 6.15 2.24 9.94
C CYS A 110 5.36 3.13 10.91
N ILE A 111 5.66 3.02 12.20
CA ILE A 111 5.01 3.82 13.24
C ILE A 111 5.83 5.10 13.44
N ASN A 112 5.28 6.21 12.93
CA ASN A 112 5.92 7.53 13.03
C ASN A 112 5.48 8.28 14.27
N LYS A 113 6.22 9.35 14.61
CA LYS A 113 6.04 10.19 15.78
C LYS A 113 6.32 9.44 17.11
N CYS A 114 7.27 8.49 17.08
CA CYS A 114 7.64 7.71 18.26
C CYS A 114 8.26 8.58 19.38
N ASP A 115 8.70 9.80 19.06
CA ASP A 115 9.09 10.85 20.01
C ASP A 115 7.92 11.37 20.85
N LEU A 116 6.69 11.31 20.32
CA LEU A 116 5.48 11.73 21.03
C LEU A 116 4.76 10.57 21.71
N ASP A 117 4.70 9.41 21.05
CA ASP A 117 4.07 8.19 21.56
C ASP A 117 4.78 6.96 20.97
N ALA A 118 5.35 6.13 21.82
CA ALA A 118 6.05 4.90 21.41
C ALA A 118 5.13 3.85 20.77
N ALA A 119 3.81 3.99 20.90
CA ALA A 119 2.78 3.09 20.35
C ALA A 119 3.11 1.60 20.55
N GLU A 120 3.49 1.22 21.79
CA GLU A 120 4.01 -0.11 22.13
C GLU A 120 3.05 -1.23 21.76
N GLU A 121 1.77 -1.09 22.09
CA GLU A 121 0.76 -2.10 21.81
C GLU A 121 0.63 -2.33 20.28
N LEU A 122 0.57 -1.25 19.50
CA LEU A 122 0.50 -1.32 18.04
C LEU A 122 1.75 -2.01 17.47
N TYR A 123 2.92 -1.64 17.96
CA TYR A 123 4.20 -2.21 17.53
C TYR A 123 4.26 -3.73 17.80
N GLN A 124 3.90 -4.16 19.01
CA GLN A 124 3.92 -5.57 19.37
C GLN A 124 2.88 -6.38 18.60
N THR A 125 1.68 -5.83 18.39
CA THR A 125 0.61 -6.48 17.62
C THR A 125 1.08 -6.87 16.23
N TYR A 126 1.69 -5.94 15.48
CA TYR A 126 2.11 -6.23 14.11
C TYR A 126 3.38 -7.07 14.03
N ARG A 127 4.29 -6.94 14.98
CA ARG A 127 5.44 -7.83 15.08
C ARG A 127 5.03 -9.27 15.37
N ALA A 128 4.11 -9.48 16.30
CA ALA A 128 3.58 -10.80 16.63
C ALA A 128 2.84 -11.43 15.43
N ALA A 129 2.15 -10.61 14.63
CA ALA A 129 1.53 -11.04 13.37
C ALA A 129 2.52 -11.34 12.24
N GLY A 130 3.84 -11.17 12.46
CA GLY A 130 4.89 -11.51 11.50
C GLY A 130 5.19 -10.44 10.45
N PHE A 131 4.79 -9.17 10.70
CA PHE A 131 5.11 -8.06 9.78
C PHE A 131 6.38 -7.33 10.20
N PRO A 132 7.24 -6.94 9.24
CA PRO A 132 8.30 -5.97 9.50
C PRO A 132 7.68 -4.70 10.04
N THR A 133 8.03 -4.35 11.28
CA THR A 133 7.46 -3.21 11.99
C THR A 133 8.57 -2.34 12.55
N LEU A 134 8.53 -1.05 12.29
CA LEU A 134 9.55 -0.07 12.62
C LEU A 134 8.95 1.10 13.37
N ARG A 135 9.70 1.67 14.29
CA ARG A 135 9.38 2.93 14.95
C ARG A 135 10.31 3.99 14.42
N VAL A 136 9.75 5.13 14.08
CA VAL A 136 10.52 6.27 13.52
C VAL A 136 9.98 7.59 14.06
N SER A 137 10.83 8.60 14.04
CA SER A 137 10.43 10.00 14.20
C SER A 137 11.00 10.80 13.02
N ALA A 138 10.11 11.33 12.20
CA ALA A 138 10.52 12.22 11.11
C ALA A 138 11.07 13.55 11.64
N GLU A 139 10.67 13.95 12.86
CA GLU A 139 11.12 15.18 13.53
C GLU A 139 12.55 15.04 14.03
N THR A 140 12.84 13.99 14.79
CA THR A 140 14.16 13.79 15.41
C THR A 140 15.15 13.07 14.49
N GLY A 141 14.66 12.42 13.42
CA GLY A 141 15.46 11.57 12.54
C GLY A 141 15.74 10.18 13.12
N GLU A 142 15.10 9.79 14.21
CA GLU A 142 15.22 8.46 14.78
C GLU A 142 14.58 7.41 13.85
N GLY A 143 15.24 6.25 13.70
CA GLY A 143 14.70 5.11 12.97
C GLY A 143 14.56 5.30 11.46
N LYS A 144 15.45 6.03 10.79
CA LYS A 144 15.38 6.32 9.33
C LYS A 144 15.12 5.08 8.48
N VAL A 145 13.97 5.01 7.82
CA VAL A 145 13.57 3.93 6.91
C VAL A 145 12.77 4.49 5.74
N SER A 146 12.89 3.83 4.58
CA SER A 146 12.28 4.24 3.32
C SER A 146 11.00 3.51 3.05
N ALA A 147 9.92 4.22 2.76
CA ALA A 147 8.76 3.89 1.94
C ALA A 147 7.36 4.20 2.54
N PHE A 148 6.26 4.35 1.74
CA PHE A 148 5.32 5.40 2.11
C PHE A 148 3.89 5.12 1.69
N THR A 149 3.05 4.69 2.62
CA THR A 149 1.59 4.82 2.57
C THR A 149 1.06 5.08 3.98
N GLY A 150 -0.09 5.71 4.13
CA GLY A 150 -0.70 5.99 5.43
C GLY A 150 -1.68 7.16 5.34
N ASN A 151 -2.45 7.39 6.42
CA ASN A 151 -3.45 8.45 6.51
C ASN A 151 -2.85 9.85 6.29
N SER A 152 -3.71 10.83 6.01
CA SER A 152 -3.29 12.22 5.97
C SER A 152 -2.80 12.67 7.35
N GLY A 153 -1.70 13.42 7.39
CA GLY A 153 -1.13 13.97 8.63
C GLY A 153 -0.24 13.03 9.45
N VAL A 154 -0.06 11.75 9.07
CA VAL A 154 0.85 10.82 9.76
C VAL A 154 2.33 11.05 9.45
N GLY A 155 2.65 12.00 8.55
CA GLY A 155 4.01 12.43 8.26
C GLY A 155 4.69 11.76 7.08
N LYS A 156 3.95 11.26 6.08
CA LYS A 156 4.51 10.65 4.85
C LYS A 156 5.53 11.56 4.16
N SER A 157 5.10 12.78 3.79
CA SER A 157 5.97 13.75 3.12
C SER A 157 7.14 14.19 4.01
N SER A 158 6.94 14.26 5.33
CA SER A 158 8.01 14.58 6.29
C SER A 158 9.07 13.48 6.31
N ILE A 159 8.66 12.20 6.31
CA ILE A 159 9.59 11.07 6.23
C ILE A 159 10.35 11.10 4.89
N LEU A 160 9.67 11.34 3.76
CA LEU A 160 10.31 11.44 2.45
C LEU A 160 11.34 12.57 2.39
N ASN A 161 10.98 13.74 2.89
CA ASN A 161 11.90 14.87 2.95
C ASN A 161 13.10 14.60 3.87
N ALA A 162 12.91 13.84 4.96
CA ALA A 162 13.99 13.44 5.87
C ALA A 162 14.96 12.41 5.25
N LEU A 163 14.47 11.57 4.34
CA LEU A 163 15.27 10.54 3.68
C LEU A 163 16.11 11.07 2.52
N GLU A 164 15.57 12.00 1.76
CA GLU A 164 16.24 12.59 0.60
C GLU A 164 16.20 14.10 0.72
N PRO A 165 17.30 14.75 1.14
CA PRO A 165 17.36 16.20 1.34
C PRO A 165 17.05 17.04 0.10
N GLY A 166 17.03 16.43 -1.09
CA GLY A 166 16.63 17.06 -2.35
C GLY A 166 15.12 17.12 -2.56
N PHE A 167 14.34 16.36 -1.82
CA PHE A 167 12.88 16.43 -1.88
C PHE A 167 12.36 17.65 -1.16
N ARG A 168 11.47 18.37 -1.81
CA ARG A 168 10.72 19.49 -1.25
C ARG A 168 9.22 19.22 -1.39
N LEU A 169 8.80 18.06 -0.90
CA LEU A 169 7.38 17.74 -0.86
C LEU A 169 6.68 18.66 0.12
N GLN A 170 5.53 19.21 -0.29
CA GLN A 170 4.76 20.08 0.58
C GLN A 170 4.22 19.29 1.77
N VAL A 171 4.58 19.68 2.97
CA VAL A 171 4.03 19.15 4.21
C VAL A 171 2.77 19.94 4.53
N GLY A 172 1.62 19.30 4.54
CA GLY A 172 0.36 19.94 4.93
C GLY A 172 0.26 20.05 6.45
N GLU A 173 -0.15 21.22 6.96
CA GLU A 173 -0.50 21.39 8.38
C GLU A 173 -1.74 20.57 8.73
N VAL A 174 -1.74 19.96 9.91
CA VAL A 174 -2.91 19.28 10.46
C VAL A 174 -3.92 20.34 10.88
N SER A 175 -5.13 20.29 10.32
CA SER A 175 -6.19 21.21 10.72
C SER A 175 -6.74 20.82 12.10
N ASP A 176 -6.56 21.68 13.09
CA ASP A 176 -7.03 21.49 14.48
C ASP A 176 -8.56 21.27 14.60
N LYS A 177 -9.34 21.70 13.59
CA LYS A 177 -10.81 21.59 13.62
C LYS A 177 -11.37 20.25 13.16
N LEU A 178 -10.62 19.43 12.40
CA LEU A 178 -11.12 18.19 11.80
C LEU A 178 -10.20 16.97 12.00
N GLY A 179 -8.99 17.15 12.56
CA GLY A 179 -8.00 16.07 12.72
C GLY A 179 -7.56 15.42 11.40
N ARG A 180 -7.91 16.00 10.25
CA ARG A 180 -7.55 15.53 8.91
C ARG A 180 -6.64 16.52 8.22
N GLY A 181 -5.51 16.05 7.73
CA GLY A 181 -4.58 16.86 6.94
C GLY A 181 -5.14 17.15 5.53
N ARG A 182 -4.65 18.23 4.91
CA ARG A 182 -5.02 18.63 3.56
C ARG A 182 -4.24 17.78 2.54
N HIS A 183 -4.93 17.18 1.55
CA HIS A 183 -4.28 16.47 0.45
C HIS A 183 -3.49 17.47 -0.41
N THR A 184 -2.18 17.27 -0.51
CA THR A 184 -1.27 18.14 -1.29
C THR A 184 -0.89 17.55 -2.63
N THR A 185 -0.90 16.24 -2.78
CA THR A 185 -0.48 15.54 -4.00
C THR A 185 -1.69 15.05 -4.81
N ARG A 186 -1.73 15.35 -6.12
CA ARG A 186 -2.86 15.02 -7.02
C ARG A 186 -2.55 13.87 -7.98
N HIS A 187 -1.29 13.52 -8.18
CA HIS A 187 -0.85 12.50 -9.14
C HIS A 187 0.14 11.55 -8.49
N VAL A 188 0.12 10.29 -8.94
CA VAL A 188 1.14 9.31 -8.56
C VAL A 188 2.41 9.61 -9.34
N GLU A 189 3.53 9.69 -8.65
CA GLU A 189 4.85 9.86 -9.24
C GLU A 189 5.86 8.96 -8.50
N LEU A 190 6.73 8.32 -9.25
CA LEU A 190 7.84 7.54 -8.72
C LEU A 190 9.11 8.36 -8.74
N PHE A 191 9.84 8.33 -7.65
CA PHE A 191 11.11 9.04 -7.48
C PHE A 191 12.23 8.03 -7.29
N ARG A 192 13.32 8.19 -8.03
CA ARG A 192 14.53 7.42 -7.83
C ARG A 192 15.39 8.08 -6.76
N LEU A 193 15.66 7.36 -5.67
CA LEU A 193 16.56 7.82 -4.61
C LEU A 193 18.03 7.62 -5.01
N ARG A 194 18.96 8.31 -4.35
CA ARG A 194 20.41 8.11 -4.52
C ARG A 194 20.85 6.68 -4.23
N SER A 195 20.14 5.97 -3.38
CA SER A 195 20.37 4.53 -3.12
C SER A 195 20.02 3.61 -4.30
N GLY A 196 19.41 4.14 -5.37
CA GLY A 196 18.84 3.37 -6.47
C GLY A 196 17.42 2.85 -6.23
N ALA A 197 16.90 2.94 -5.01
CA ALA A 197 15.51 2.57 -4.73
C ALA A 197 14.53 3.52 -5.41
N ILE A 198 13.39 3.00 -5.86
CA ILE A 198 12.31 3.78 -6.45
C ILE A 198 11.18 3.87 -5.42
N VAL A 199 10.74 5.08 -5.14
CA VAL A 199 9.71 5.37 -4.14
C VAL A 199 8.52 6.06 -4.78
N ALA A 200 7.32 5.61 -4.43
CA ALA A 200 6.08 6.25 -4.85
C ALA A 200 5.61 7.26 -3.81
N ASP A 201 5.41 8.52 -4.20
CA ASP A 201 4.52 9.40 -3.44
C ASP A 201 3.11 9.23 -3.98
N THR A 202 2.28 8.56 -3.20
CA THR A 202 0.94 8.18 -3.62
C THR A 202 -0.11 8.93 -2.82
N PRO A 203 -0.70 10.00 -3.38
CA PRO A 203 -1.94 10.52 -2.85
C PRO A 203 -3.05 9.49 -3.09
N GLY A 204 -3.78 9.15 -2.08
CA GLY A 204 -4.90 8.23 -2.22
C GLY A 204 -4.79 6.91 -1.46
N PHE A 205 -3.59 6.44 -1.07
CA PHE A 205 -3.49 5.42 -0.01
C PHE A 205 -3.91 5.96 1.36
N SER A 206 -4.05 7.29 1.51
CA SER A 206 -4.57 7.93 2.71
C SER A 206 -6.10 7.99 2.79
N SER A 207 -6.76 7.99 1.64
CA SER A 207 -8.20 7.83 1.52
C SER A 207 -8.46 6.47 0.86
N PHE A 208 -8.25 5.40 1.60
CA PHE A 208 -9.00 4.20 1.33
C PHE A 208 -10.47 4.55 1.64
N ASP A 209 -11.04 5.42 0.81
CA ASP A 209 -12.47 5.69 0.82
C ASP A 209 -13.16 4.34 0.64
N THR A 210 -13.97 4.06 1.62
CA THR A 210 -14.44 2.78 2.08
C THR A 210 -15.29 2.02 1.07
N GLU A 211 -15.59 2.59 -0.09
CA GLU A 211 -16.64 2.08 -0.98
C GLU A 211 -16.15 1.35 -2.24
N GLU A 212 -14.86 1.44 -2.60
CA GLU A 212 -14.36 0.88 -3.87
C GLU A 212 -13.10 0.01 -3.76
N ILE A 213 -12.76 -0.48 -2.56
CA ILE A 213 -11.66 -1.44 -2.46
C ILE A 213 -12.20 -2.79 -2.89
N GLU A 214 -11.61 -3.34 -3.94
CA GLU A 214 -11.79 -4.73 -4.33
C GLU A 214 -11.46 -5.64 -3.14
N LEU A 215 -12.45 -5.86 -2.28
CA LEU A 215 -12.36 -6.88 -1.27
C LEU A 215 -12.32 -8.22 -2.00
N ARG A 216 -11.35 -9.03 -1.67
CA ARG A 216 -11.27 -10.42 -2.12
C ARG A 216 -12.54 -11.17 -1.78
N ARG A 217 -12.71 -12.32 -2.41
CA ARG A 217 -13.77 -13.25 -2.00
C ARG A 217 -13.62 -13.52 -0.50
N PRO A 218 -14.71 -13.56 0.26
CA PRO A 218 -14.65 -13.79 1.70
C PRO A 218 -13.78 -15.00 2.08
N GLU A 219 -13.83 -16.07 1.27
CA GLU A 219 -13.08 -17.31 1.48
C GLU A 219 -11.57 -17.12 1.33
N GLU A 220 -11.12 -16.15 0.55
CA GLU A 220 -9.70 -15.86 0.33
C GLU A 220 -9.11 -14.93 1.38
N LEU A 221 -9.94 -14.20 2.12
CA LEU A 221 -9.49 -13.21 3.09
C LEU A 221 -8.63 -13.81 4.20
N GLN A 222 -8.91 -15.05 4.61
CA GLN A 222 -8.15 -15.77 5.63
C GLN A 222 -6.66 -15.91 5.29
N TYR A 223 -6.31 -15.98 4.02
CA TYR A 223 -4.92 -16.12 3.55
C TYR A 223 -4.15 -14.80 3.56
N THR A 224 -4.82 -13.67 3.80
CA THR A 224 -4.20 -12.34 3.92
C THR A 224 -3.86 -11.98 5.37
N PHE A 225 -4.19 -12.85 6.34
CA PHE A 225 -3.82 -12.74 7.75
C PHE A 225 -2.76 -13.79 8.04
N ARG A 226 -1.48 -13.42 7.99
CA ARG A 226 -0.33 -14.34 8.12
C ARG A 226 -0.40 -15.20 9.37
N GLU A 227 -0.82 -14.60 10.48
CA GLU A 227 -0.96 -15.23 11.77
C GLU A 227 -2.03 -16.32 11.82
N PHE A 228 -2.92 -16.38 10.82
CA PHE A 228 -3.91 -17.47 10.73
C PHE A 228 -3.34 -18.74 10.10
N ALA A 229 -2.31 -18.62 9.26
CA ALA A 229 -1.77 -19.72 8.47
C ALA A 229 -1.50 -21.02 9.27
N PRO A 230 -0.90 -20.99 10.48
CA PRO A 230 -0.65 -22.20 11.26
C PRO A 230 -1.91 -22.93 11.72
N TYR A 231 -3.08 -22.28 11.72
CA TYR A 231 -4.33 -22.78 12.30
C TYR A 231 -5.37 -23.19 11.25
N LEU A 232 -5.22 -22.77 9.98
CA LEU A 232 -6.27 -22.94 8.96
C LEU A 232 -6.65 -24.40 8.74
N GLU A 233 -5.65 -25.31 8.72
CA GLU A 233 -5.87 -26.73 8.52
C GLU A 233 -6.34 -27.47 9.78
N GLN A 234 -6.31 -26.79 10.94
CA GLN A 234 -6.68 -27.39 12.24
C GLN A 234 -8.15 -27.17 12.60
N CYS A 235 -8.90 -26.44 11.78
CA CYS A 235 -10.32 -26.19 12.01
C CYS A 235 -11.13 -27.46 11.80
N ARG A 236 -12.15 -27.67 12.64
CA ARG A 236 -13.05 -28.82 12.56
C ARG A 236 -13.79 -28.90 11.22
N PHE A 237 -14.08 -27.78 10.57
CA PHE A 237 -14.86 -27.72 9.35
C PHE A 237 -14.01 -27.19 8.20
N THR A 238 -14.09 -27.87 7.05
CA THR A 238 -13.57 -27.35 5.79
C THR A 238 -14.36 -26.10 5.41
N GLY A 239 -13.66 -25.03 5.01
CA GLY A 239 -14.30 -23.76 4.67
C GLY A 239 -14.79 -22.96 5.91
N CYS A 240 -14.15 -23.18 7.06
CA CYS A 240 -14.41 -22.38 8.27
C CYS A 240 -14.26 -20.88 7.98
N SER A 241 -15.22 -20.05 8.42
CA SER A 241 -15.14 -18.62 8.24
C SER A 241 -14.37 -17.91 9.35
N HIS A 242 -13.96 -18.62 10.39
CA HIS A 242 -13.23 -18.12 11.57
C HIS A 242 -13.94 -16.97 12.32
N VAL A 243 -15.26 -16.86 12.18
CA VAL A 243 -16.05 -15.80 12.81
C VAL A 243 -16.65 -16.27 14.14
N LYS A 244 -17.33 -17.44 14.16
CA LYS A 244 -18.05 -17.97 15.34
C LYS A 244 -18.17 -19.49 15.40
N GLU A 245 -17.51 -20.22 14.52
CA GLU A 245 -17.65 -21.66 14.41
C GLU A 245 -17.08 -22.41 15.61
N LYS A 246 -17.87 -23.35 16.13
CA LYS A 246 -17.40 -24.26 17.18
C LYS A 246 -16.29 -25.18 16.64
N GLY A 247 -15.15 -25.25 17.33
CA GLY A 247 -13.99 -26.02 16.89
C GLY A 247 -13.14 -25.32 15.86
N CYS A 248 -13.24 -24.00 15.77
CA CYS A 248 -12.34 -23.16 14.98
C CYS A 248 -10.99 -23.00 15.70
N ALA A 249 -9.89 -23.39 15.05
CA ALA A 249 -8.55 -23.29 15.62
C ALA A 249 -8.07 -21.82 15.71
N VAL A 250 -8.45 -20.96 14.76
CA VAL A 250 -8.15 -19.52 14.80
C VAL A 250 -8.80 -18.88 16.04
N LEU A 251 -10.08 -19.17 16.32
CA LEU A 251 -10.74 -18.66 17.54
C LEU A 251 -10.11 -19.19 18.82
N ALA A 252 -9.60 -20.43 18.82
CA ALA A 252 -8.85 -20.98 19.94
C ALA A 252 -7.54 -20.23 20.16
N ALA A 253 -6.79 -19.94 19.09
CA ALA A 253 -5.55 -19.16 19.11
C ALA A 253 -5.78 -17.72 19.61
N VAL A 254 -6.89 -17.07 19.21
CA VAL A 254 -7.27 -15.75 19.76
C VAL A 254 -7.49 -15.83 21.27
N LYS A 255 -8.21 -16.85 21.76
CA LYS A 255 -8.43 -17.05 23.20
C LYS A 255 -7.14 -17.37 23.97
N ALA A 256 -6.20 -18.04 23.34
CA ALA A 256 -4.88 -18.33 23.92
C ALA A 256 -3.94 -17.11 23.90
N GLY A 257 -4.30 -16.02 23.24
CA GLY A 257 -3.44 -14.84 23.08
C GLY A 257 -2.35 -14.98 22.02
N GLU A 258 -2.39 -16.04 21.22
CA GLU A 258 -1.45 -16.29 20.12
C GLU A 258 -1.77 -15.41 18.89
N ILE A 259 -3.04 -15.04 18.74
CA ILE A 259 -3.51 -14.05 17.74
C ILE A 259 -4.10 -12.88 18.51
N ALA A 260 -3.67 -11.66 18.17
CA ALA A 260 -4.20 -10.46 18.79
C ALA A 260 -5.71 -10.30 18.55
N PRO A 261 -6.53 -10.05 19.60
CA PRO A 261 -7.98 -9.87 19.43
C PRO A 261 -8.36 -8.75 18.47
N SER A 262 -7.58 -7.64 18.42
CA SER A 262 -7.78 -6.52 17.50
C SER A 262 -7.64 -6.95 16.04
N ARG A 263 -6.66 -7.78 15.72
CA ARG A 263 -6.44 -8.34 14.39
C ARG A 263 -7.60 -9.24 13.97
N HIS A 264 -8.05 -10.12 14.85
CA HIS A 264 -9.22 -10.95 14.57
C HIS A 264 -10.50 -10.11 14.40
N ALA A 265 -10.69 -9.08 15.19
CA ALA A 265 -11.84 -8.16 15.04
C ALA A 265 -11.81 -7.46 13.66
N SER A 266 -10.64 -7.03 13.20
CA SER A 266 -10.46 -6.47 11.85
C SER A 266 -10.79 -7.49 10.77
N TYR A 267 -10.33 -8.75 10.91
CA TYR A 267 -10.67 -9.84 9.99
C TYR A 267 -12.18 -10.01 9.88
N VAL A 268 -12.89 -10.12 11.01
CA VAL A 268 -14.35 -10.30 11.04
C VAL A 268 -15.05 -9.15 10.33
N ARG A 269 -14.61 -7.91 10.57
CA ARG A 269 -15.17 -6.72 9.92
C ARG A 269 -14.95 -6.75 8.40
N LEU A 270 -13.75 -7.08 7.94
CA LEU A 270 -13.43 -7.22 6.51
C LEU A 270 -14.22 -8.37 5.87
N TYR A 271 -14.34 -9.50 6.55
CA TYR A 271 -15.11 -10.64 6.09
C TYR A 271 -16.59 -10.30 5.88
N GLN A 272 -17.17 -9.56 6.82
CA GLN A 272 -18.56 -9.09 6.70
C GLN A 272 -18.73 -8.14 5.52
N GLN A 273 -17.84 -7.16 5.38
CA GLN A 273 -17.84 -6.24 4.24
C GLN A 273 -17.71 -6.97 2.90
N ALA A 274 -16.83 -7.97 2.81
CA ALA A 274 -16.67 -8.78 1.61
C ALA A 274 -17.93 -9.60 1.28
N LYS A 275 -18.71 -10.02 2.27
CA LYS A 275 -19.98 -10.73 2.07
C LYS A 275 -21.10 -9.83 1.55
N GLU A 276 -21.10 -8.56 1.90
CA GLU A 276 -22.10 -7.58 1.42
C GLU A 276 -21.96 -7.26 -0.07
N VAL A 277 -20.77 -7.50 -0.65
CA VAL A 277 -20.54 -7.33 -2.10
C VAL A 277 -21.19 -8.47 -2.86
N PRO A 278 -22.13 -8.22 -3.80
CA PRO A 278 -22.77 -9.23 -4.61
C PRO A 278 -21.77 -10.08 -5.41
N GLU A 279 -22.05 -11.38 -5.60
CA GLU A 279 -21.12 -12.29 -6.30
C GLU A 279 -20.71 -11.80 -7.71
N TRP A 280 -21.63 -11.16 -8.45
CA TRP A 280 -21.36 -10.66 -9.81
C TRP A 280 -20.47 -9.41 -9.83
N GLU A 281 -20.28 -8.71 -8.70
CA GLU A 281 -19.38 -7.57 -8.56
C GLU A 281 -17.99 -7.97 -8.04
N ARG A 282 -17.86 -9.23 -7.56
CA ARG A 282 -16.59 -9.76 -7.06
C ARG A 282 -15.71 -10.16 -8.25
N LYS A 283 -14.56 -9.52 -8.38
CA LYS A 283 -13.55 -9.85 -9.43
C LYS A 283 -12.58 -10.93 -8.94
#